data_b814e451b7c30c12163b4760562df244
#
_entry.id   b814e451b7c30c12163b4760562df244
#
_cell.length_a   1.000
_cell.length_b   1.000
_cell.length_c   1.000
_cell.angle_alpha   90.00
_cell.angle_beta   90.00
_cell.angle_gamma   90.00
#
_symmetry.space_group_name_H-M   'P 1'
#
loop_
_entity.id
_entity.type
_entity.pdbx_description
1 polymer ?
#
loop_
_entity_poly.entity_id
_entity_poly.type
_entity_poly.pdbx_seq_one_letter_code
_entity_poly.pdbx_strand_id
1 'polypeptide(L)' 'MSKKKLALQLRKETGCGLADCVKAVEYCEEHPDCIPLAYLRVKFLAVYRSGDFYSNVKKETEILLRG' A
#
# COMPACT_ATOMS: atom_id res chain seq x y z
N MET A 1 -0.37 15.65 -6.39
CA MET A 1 -1.69 15.03 -6.53
C MET A 1 -2.38 14.93 -5.19
N SER A 2 -3.70 15.04 -5.17
CA SER A 2 -4.43 14.90 -3.92
C SER A 2 -4.52 13.43 -3.49
N LYS A 3 -4.57 13.22 -2.19
CA LYS A 3 -4.72 11.87 -1.62
C LYS A 3 -5.97 11.18 -2.16
N LYS A 4 -7.05 11.94 -2.30
CA LYS A 4 -8.32 11.41 -2.76
C LYS A 4 -8.20 10.86 -4.18
N LYS A 5 -7.49 11.55 -5.04
CA LYS A 5 -7.31 11.12 -6.43
C LYS A 5 -6.51 9.82 -6.50
N LEU A 6 -5.44 9.73 -5.72
CA LEU A 6 -4.64 8.51 -5.63
C LEU A 6 -5.46 7.35 -5.05
N ALA A 7 -6.27 7.63 -4.03
CA ALA A 7 -7.12 6.62 -3.41
C ALA A 7 -8.17 6.10 -4.38
N LEU A 8 -8.76 6.96 -5.19
CA LEU A 8 -9.74 6.53 -6.19
C LEU A 8 -9.11 5.64 -7.25
N GLN A 9 -7.88 5.95 -7.65
CA GLN A 9 -7.15 5.13 -8.59
C GLN A 9 -6.85 3.74 -8.01
N LEU A 10 -6.41 3.70 -6.75
CA LEU A 10 -6.17 2.44 -6.05
C LEU A 10 -7.43 1.61 -5.93
N ARG A 11 -8.56 2.26 -5.67
CA ARG A 11 -9.84 1.57 -5.57
C ARG A 11 -10.17 0.84 -6.88
N LYS A 12 -9.92 1.48 -8.01
CA LYS A 12 -10.16 0.87 -9.32
C LYS A 12 -9.24 -0.32 -9.56
N GLU A 13 -7.98 -0.20 -9.13
CA GLU A 13 -6.98 -1.24 -9.38
C GLU A 13 -7.13 -2.44 -8.44
N THR A 14 -7.50 -2.20 -7.19
CA THR A 14 -7.50 -3.25 -6.17
C THR A 14 -8.88 -3.73 -5.76
N GLY A 15 -9.90 -2.91 -5.98
CA GLY A 15 -11.23 -3.22 -5.49
C GLY A 15 -11.43 -3.00 -4.01
N CYS A 16 -10.44 -2.45 -3.32
CA CYS A 16 -10.53 -2.16 -1.88
C CYS A 16 -11.42 -0.94 -1.64
N GLY A 17 -11.97 -0.84 -0.43
CA GLY A 17 -12.78 0.31 -0.06
C GLY A 17 -12.00 1.61 -0.09
N LEU A 18 -12.70 2.73 -0.34
CA LEU A 18 -12.05 4.04 -0.44
C LEU A 18 -11.31 4.40 0.84
N ALA A 19 -11.92 4.11 2.01
CA ALA A 19 -11.28 4.41 3.30
C ALA A 19 -9.94 3.69 3.44
N ASP A 20 -9.87 2.43 3.00
CA ASP A 20 -8.63 1.66 3.06
C ASP A 20 -7.59 2.21 2.11
N CYS A 21 -8.01 2.65 0.93
CA CYS A 21 -7.11 3.25 -0.04
C CYS A 21 -6.54 4.57 0.48
N VAL A 22 -7.36 5.38 1.15
CA VAL A 22 -6.91 6.62 1.76
C VAL A 22 -5.86 6.33 2.85
N LYS A 23 -6.12 5.33 3.68
CA LYS A 23 -5.15 4.94 4.72
C LYS A 23 -3.83 4.49 4.12
N ALA A 24 -3.87 3.76 3.00
CA ALA A 24 -2.68 3.33 2.32
C ALA A 24 -1.86 4.52 1.82
N VAL A 25 -2.52 5.50 1.23
CA VAL A 25 -1.85 6.72 0.74
C VAL A 25 -1.23 7.49 1.90
N GLU A 26 -1.98 7.65 3.00
CA GLU A 26 -1.47 8.36 4.18
C GLU A 26 -0.27 7.64 4.80
N TYR A 27 -0.32 6.32 4.86
CA TYR A 27 0.80 5.54 5.37
C TYR A 27 2.06 5.78 4.54
N CYS A 28 1.92 5.82 3.23
CA CYS A 28 3.07 6.02 2.34
C CYS A 28 3.61 7.45 2.36
N GLU A 29 2.83 8.42 2.80
CA GLU A 29 3.34 9.77 3.01
C GLU A 29 4.32 9.81 4.18
N GLU A 30 4.06 9.01 5.21
CA GLU A 30 4.96 8.91 6.36
C GLU A 30 6.14 7.98 6.09
N HIS A 31 5.97 7.06 5.14
CA HIS A 31 6.99 6.08 4.77
C HIS A 31 7.25 6.15 3.26
N PRO A 32 8.08 7.09 2.80
CA PRO A 32 8.30 7.30 1.36
C PRO A 32 8.88 6.10 0.62
N ASP A 33 9.47 5.15 1.34
CA ASP A 33 10.02 3.94 0.75
C ASP A 33 8.96 2.84 0.56
N CYS A 34 7.69 3.14 0.83
CA CYS A 34 6.57 2.22 0.65
C CYS A 34 5.60 2.77 -0.38
N ILE A 35 4.92 1.87 -1.10
CA ILE A 35 3.87 2.27 -2.05
C ILE A 35 2.51 1.80 -1.53
N PRO A 36 1.42 2.52 -1.86
CA PRO A 36 0.08 2.17 -1.37
C PRO A 36 -0.37 0.77 -1.74
N LEU A 37 -0.03 0.30 -2.92
CA LEU A 37 -0.40 -1.05 -3.34
C LEU A 37 0.21 -2.10 -2.41
N ALA A 38 1.47 -1.91 -2.01
CA ALA A 38 2.15 -2.82 -1.10
C ALA A 38 1.46 -2.85 0.26
N TYR A 39 1.05 -1.69 0.77
CA TYR A 39 0.31 -1.59 2.02
C TYR A 39 -0.96 -2.43 1.97
N LEU A 40 -1.74 -2.29 0.90
CA LEU A 40 -2.99 -3.02 0.76
C LEU A 40 -2.76 -4.53 0.62
N ARG A 41 -1.73 -4.95 -0.11
CA ARG A 41 -1.42 -6.36 -0.26
C ARG A 41 -1.02 -7.00 1.06
N VAL A 42 -0.18 -6.34 1.84
CA VAL A 42 0.23 -6.87 3.13
C VAL A 42 -0.95 -6.95 4.09
N LYS A 43 -1.80 -5.91 4.10
CA LYS A 43 -2.92 -5.84 5.02
C LYS A 43 -4.03 -6.84 4.69
N PHE A 44 -4.42 -6.93 3.42
CA PHE A 44 -5.59 -7.72 3.01
C PHE A 44 -5.25 -9.09 2.46
N LEU A 45 -4.11 -9.24 1.79
CA LEU A 45 -3.68 -10.52 1.26
C LEU A 45 -2.75 -11.25 2.24
N ALA A 46 -2.52 -10.65 3.40
CA ALA A 46 -1.70 -11.23 4.47
C ALA A 46 -0.33 -11.70 3.97
N VAL A 47 0.31 -10.89 3.14
CA VAL A 47 1.62 -11.22 2.61
C VAL A 47 2.66 -10.87 3.67
N TYR A 48 2.88 -11.80 4.60
CA TYR A 48 3.85 -11.62 5.69
C TYR A 48 5.10 -12.41 5.38
N ARG A 49 6.25 -11.75 5.42
CA ARG A 49 7.53 -12.40 5.15
C ARG A 49 8.36 -12.55 6.41
N SER A 50 8.37 -11.54 7.24
CA SER A 50 9.03 -11.60 8.56
C SER A 50 8.94 -10.23 9.22
N GLY A 51 9.04 -10.20 10.55
CA GLY A 51 9.12 -8.97 11.29
C GLY A 51 7.80 -8.21 11.40
N ASP A 52 7.90 -6.90 11.50
CA ASP A 52 6.74 -6.05 11.71
C ASP A 52 6.05 -5.68 10.40
N PHE A 53 4.93 -4.98 10.53
CA PHE A 53 4.12 -4.58 9.38
C PHE A 53 4.92 -3.71 8.39
N TYR A 54 5.68 -2.74 8.91
CA TYR A 54 6.46 -1.85 8.06
C TYR A 54 7.49 -2.62 7.23
N SER A 55 8.21 -3.55 7.84
CA SER A 55 9.19 -4.36 7.13
C SER A 55 8.54 -5.16 6.01
N ASN A 56 7.36 -5.70 6.25
CA ASN A 56 6.63 -6.46 5.23
C ASN A 56 6.17 -5.57 4.09
N VAL A 57 5.65 -4.39 4.39
CA VAL A 57 5.22 -3.43 3.37
C VAL A 57 6.42 -2.98 2.53
N LYS A 58 7.55 -2.72 3.18
CA LYS A 58 8.76 -2.31 2.47
C LYS A 58 9.25 -3.38 1.51
N LYS A 59 9.28 -4.63 1.96
CA LYS A 59 9.69 -5.74 1.10
C LYS A 59 8.75 -5.94 -0.07
N GLU A 60 7.46 -5.84 0.18
CA GLU A 60 6.48 -5.99 -0.89
C GLU A 60 6.61 -4.85 -1.90
N THR A 61 6.90 -3.63 -1.43
CA THR A 61 7.18 -2.50 -2.30
C THR A 61 8.34 -2.78 -3.25
N GLU A 62 9.44 -3.32 -2.71
CA GLU A 62 10.60 -3.66 -3.52
C GLU A 62 10.27 -4.69 -4.59
N ILE A 63 9.50 -5.70 -4.24
CA ILE A 63 9.10 -6.74 -5.18
C ILE A 63 8.22 -6.17 -6.29
N LEU A 64 7.25 -5.32 -5.93
CA LEU A 64 6.35 -4.71 -6.91
C LEU A 64 7.06 -3.76 -7.85
N LEU A 65 8.06 -3.03 -7.35
CA LEU A 65 8.82 -2.10 -8.18
C LEU A 65 9.77 -2.81 -9.15
N ARG A 66 10.15 -4.03 -8.83
CA ARG A 66 10.97 -4.82 -9.75
C ARG A 66 10.17 -5.37 -10.92
N GLY A 67 8.88 -5.34 -10.78
CA GLY A 67 7.99 -5.86 -11.80
C GLY A 67 7.69 -7.31 -11.60
#